data_bb516bf91784463eb82b3d26ec050adc
#
_entry.id   bb516bf91784463eb82b3d26ec050adc
#
_cell.length_a   1.000
_cell.length_b   1.000
_cell.length_c   1.000
_cell.angle_alpha   90.00
_cell.angle_beta   90.00
_cell.angle_gamma   90.00
#
_symmetry.space_group_name_H-M   'P 1'
#
loop_
_entity.id
_entity.type
_entity.pdbx_description
1 polymer ?
#
loop_
_entity_poly.entity_id
_entity_poly.type
_entity_poly.pdbx_seq_one_letter_code
_entity_poly.pdbx_strand_id
1 'polypeptide(L)'
;YIGSLLGDQGQSLKIDIDPRSPHFMRGQDFNGGVGIGGIVKILMESRGLKLSEIKEMFSQYLDDSPRIVRDNAPVENPIKPQYNINSPYDAEYTYTNADGEVLVSVRRYNVKDIAGNPMLNTKGKPKKEFRPFVDGSAYSKFPDVRPLYNIPNILASERVIWVEGEKCADALNHAGYTATCTIGGAGA
;
A
#
# COMPACT_ATOMS: atom_id res chain seq x y z
N TYR A 1 20.44 6.45 16.50
CA TYR A 1 19.87 5.10 16.70
C TYR A 1 19.60 4.87 18.18
N ILE A 2 18.38 4.55 18.51
CA ILE A 2 17.96 4.10 19.84
C ILE A 2 17.62 2.62 19.69
N GLY A 3 17.98 1.76 20.66
CA GLY A 3 17.84 0.32 20.52
C GLY A 3 16.45 -0.17 20.15
N SER A 4 15.47 0.10 21.00
CA SER A 4 14.05 -0.18 20.77
C SER A 4 13.20 0.90 21.41
N LEU A 5 11.88 0.87 21.17
CA LEU A 5 10.90 1.72 21.87
C LEU A 5 10.94 1.55 23.40
N LEU A 6 11.33 0.36 23.88
CA LEU A 6 11.40 0.02 25.28
C LEU A 6 12.75 0.36 25.92
N GLY A 7 13.71 0.88 25.13
CA GLY A 7 15.01 1.33 25.64
C GLY A 7 16.11 0.26 25.62
N ASP A 8 15.89 -0.89 24.99
CA ASP A 8 16.92 -1.92 24.85
C ASP A 8 18.08 -1.43 23.99
N GLN A 9 19.29 -1.93 24.28
CA GLN A 9 20.46 -1.62 23.45
C GLN A 9 20.32 -2.25 22.06
N GLY A 10 20.59 -1.44 21.01
CA GLY A 10 20.54 -1.91 19.64
C GLY A 10 20.38 -0.79 18.63
N GLN A 11 20.00 -1.13 17.42
CA GLN A 11 19.81 -0.20 16.30
C GLN A 11 18.48 -0.45 15.56
N SER A 12 17.50 -1.02 16.24
CA SER A 12 16.23 -1.39 15.63
C SER A 12 15.30 -0.21 15.41
N LEU A 13 15.37 0.83 16.27
CA LEU A 13 14.55 2.02 16.11
C LEU A 13 15.22 3.04 15.18
N LYS A 14 14.55 3.35 14.08
CA LYS A 14 14.93 4.43 13.14
C LYS A 14 13.88 5.52 13.16
N ILE A 15 14.32 6.76 13.25
CA ILE A 15 13.46 7.95 13.15
C ILE A 15 13.96 8.81 12.01
N ASP A 16 13.06 9.23 11.11
CA ASP A 16 13.38 10.16 10.05
C ASP A 16 13.41 11.58 10.60
N ILE A 17 14.57 12.19 10.62
CA ILE A 17 14.80 13.55 11.13
C ILE A 17 15.02 14.58 10.01
N ASP A 18 14.96 14.21 8.73
CA ASP A 18 15.07 15.17 7.63
C ASP A 18 13.75 15.97 7.51
N PRO A 19 13.75 17.27 7.79
CA PRO A 19 12.53 18.09 7.74
C PRO A 19 11.93 18.21 6.34
N ARG A 20 12.66 17.87 5.30
CA ARG A 20 12.18 17.84 3.91
C ARG A 20 11.56 16.50 3.52
N SER A 21 11.71 15.49 4.35
CA SER A 21 11.15 14.17 4.10
C SER A 21 9.64 14.15 4.32
N PRO A 22 8.86 13.47 3.46
CA PRO A 22 7.43 13.23 3.70
C PRO A 22 7.19 12.34 4.92
N HIS A 23 8.25 11.73 5.46
CA HIS A 23 8.23 10.87 6.65
C HIS A 23 8.87 11.54 7.87
N PHE A 24 9.11 12.85 7.81
CA PHE A 24 9.71 13.59 8.92
C PHE A 24 9.05 13.26 10.26
N MET A 25 9.87 12.97 11.27
CA MET A 25 9.46 12.57 12.62
C MET A 25 8.64 11.27 12.69
N ARG A 26 8.66 10.46 11.66
CA ARG A 26 8.13 9.08 11.73
C ARG A 26 9.25 8.11 12.09
N GLY A 27 8.91 7.15 12.93
CA GLY A 27 9.82 6.10 13.35
C GLY A 27 9.36 4.71 12.94
N GLN A 28 10.31 3.80 12.85
CA GLN A 28 10.06 2.38 12.66
C GLN A 28 10.98 1.58 13.59
N ASP A 29 10.40 0.69 14.37
CA ASP A 29 11.14 -0.29 15.17
C ASP A 29 11.15 -1.63 14.45
N PHE A 30 12.32 -2.05 13.97
CA PHE A 30 12.50 -3.28 13.22
C PHE A 30 12.55 -4.54 14.10
N ASN A 31 12.72 -4.40 15.40
CA ASN A 31 12.76 -5.53 16.32
C ASN A 31 11.36 -6.00 16.74
N GLY A 32 10.39 -5.09 16.76
CA GLY A 32 8.99 -5.39 17.13
C GLY A 32 8.03 -5.58 15.96
N GLY A 33 8.46 -5.35 14.71
CA GLY A 33 7.60 -5.45 13.53
C GLY A 33 6.49 -4.40 13.46
N VAL A 34 6.49 -3.43 14.38
CA VAL A 34 5.44 -2.41 14.47
C VAL A 34 5.90 -1.12 13.78
N GLY A 35 5.19 -0.71 12.74
CA GLY A 35 5.31 0.63 12.19
C GLY A 35 4.90 1.65 13.24
N ILE A 36 5.86 2.40 13.76
CA ILE A 36 5.60 3.42 14.75
C ILE A 36 5.15 4.68 14.00
N GLY A 37 3.96 5.16 14.31
CA GLY A 37 3.48 6.47 13.84
C GLY A 37 4.45 7.59 14.27
N GLY A 38 4.11 8.86 13.97
CA GLY A 38 4.97 9.99 14.33
C GLY A 38 5.36 10.06 15.80
N ILE A 39 6.25 11.02 16.11
CA ILE A 39 6.85 11.24 17.45
C ILE A 39 5.84 11.20 18.60
N VAL A 40 4.62 11.67 18.37
CA VAL A 40 3.55 11.65 19.38
C VAL A 40 3.25 10.21 19.82
N LYS A 41 3.11 9.28 18.88
CA LYS A 41 2.83 7.88 19.19
C LYS A 41 4.03 7.23 19.91
N ILE A 42 5.25 7.56 19.49
CA ILE A 42 6.48 7.10 20.15
C ILE A 42 6.48 7.51 21.62
N LEU A 43 6.18 8.79 21.94
CA LEU A 43 6.17 9.30 23.28
C LEU A 43 5.05 8.71 24.14
N MET A 44 3.87 8.47 23.55
CA MET A 44 2.77 7.80 24.26
C MET A 44 3.13 6.37 24.64
N GLU A 45 3.73 5.61 23.74
CA GLU A 45 4.04 4.20 23.96
C GLU A 45 5.30 3.99 24.80
N SER A 46 6.37 4.76 24.56
CA SER A 46 7.65 4.57 25.29
C SER A 46 7.68 5.20 26.66
N ARG A 47 6.93 6.27 26.90
CA ARG A 47 6.94 7.02 28.17
C ARG A 47 5.59 7.09 28.86
N GLY A 48 4.55 6.47 28.29
CA GLY A 48 3.20 6.48 28.87
C GLY A 48 2.56 7.88 28.90
N LEU A 49 3.06 8.84 28.10
CA LEU A 49 2.56 10.21 28.11
C LEU A 49 1.20 10.29 27.45
N LYS A 50 0.31 11.13 27.99
CA LYS A 50 -0.96 11.47 27.36
C LYS A 50 -0.76 12.53 26.27
N LEU A 51 -1.64 12.56 25.30
CA LEU A 51 -1.60 13.54 24.19
C LEU A 51 -1.59 14.99 24.67
N SER A 52 -2.27 15.30 25.80
CA SER A 52 -2.29 16.63 26.42
C SER A 52 -0.91 17.04 26.91
N GLU A 53 -0.20 16.13 27.59
CA GLU A 53 1.15 16.37 28.11
C GLU A 53 2.16 16.58 26.98
N ILE A 54 2.01 15.80 25.90
CA ILE A 54 2.86 15.95 24.72
C ILE A 54 2.60 17.28 24.03
N LYS A 55 1.34 17.71 23.92
CA LYS A 55 1.00 19.03 23.35
C LYS A 55 1.60 20.18 24.18
N GLU A 56 1.53 20.08 25.49
CA GLU A 56 2.10 21.09 26.39
C GLU A 56 3.63 21.13 26.26
N MET A 57 4.29 19.96 26.22
CA MET A 57 5.74 19.84 26.04
C MET A 57 6.22 20.49 24.73
N PHE A 58 5.44 20.41 23.66
CA PHE A 58 5.80 21.00 22.37
C PHE A 58 5.28 22.42 22.16
N SER A 59 4.35 22.91 22.99
CA SER A 59 3.76 24.24 22.81
C SER A 59 4.81 25.36 22.82
N GLN A 60 5.81 25.26 23.69
CA GLN A 60 6.92 26.21 23.78
C GLN A 60 7.80 26.29 22.52
N TYR A 61 7.74 25.27 21.63
CA TYR A 61 8.52 25.22 20.39
C TYR A 61 7.67 25.60 19.17
N LEU A 62 6.37 25.80 19.33
CA LEU A 62 5.44 26.03 18.22
C LEU A 62 5.11 27.51 18.01
N ASP A 63 5.45 28.39 18.96
CA ASP A 63 5.03 29.80 18.93
C ASP A 63 5.84 30.64 17.93
N ASP A 64 7.06 30.25 17.55
CA ASP A 64 7.92 31.00 16.65
C ASP A 64 8.04 30.41 15.23
N SER A 65 7.44 29.29 14.95
CA SER A 65 7.44 28.73 13.60
C SER A 65 6.35 29.38 12.78
N PRO A 66 6.65 29.82 11.54
CA PRO A 66 5.59 30.25 10.63
C PRO A 66 4.61 29.09 10.50
N ARG A 67 3.42 29.27 11.05
CA ARG A 67 2.33 28.31 10.85
C ARG A 67 2.19 28.15 9.35
N ILE A 68 2.52 26.98 8.84
CA ILE A 68 2.06 26.57 7.51
C ILE A 68 0.54 26.55 7.68
N VAL A 69 -0.08 27.69 7.42
CA VAL A 69 -1.52 27.76 7.21
C VAL A 69 -1.72 26.91 5.98
N ARG A 70 -2.01 25.63 6.21
CA ARG A 70 -2.65 24.85 5.16
C ARG A 70 -3.96 25.58 4.95
N ASP A 71 -4.06 26.32 3.85
CA ASP A 71 -5.34 26.79 3.37
C ASP A 71 -6.27 25.59 3.43
N ASN A 72 -7.12 25.57 4.47
CA ASN A 72 -8.25 24.66 4.57
C ASN A 72 -9.35 25.15 3.62
N ALA A 73 -8.98 25.65 2.44
CA ALA A 73 -9.90 25.62 1.33
C ALA A 73 -10.39 24.16 1.26
N PRO A 74 -11.70 23.92 1.25
CA PRO A 74 -12.20 22.56 1.09
C PRO A 74 -11.49 22.00 -0.13
N VAL A 75 -10.52 21.12 0.11
CA VAL A 75 -9.96 20.33 -0.97
C VAL A 75 -11.18 19.55 -1.43
N GLU A 76 -11.77 19.98 -2.52
CA GLU A 76 -12.76 19.16 -3.20
C GLU A 76 -12.10 17.81 -3.33
N ASN A 77 -12.61 16.86 -2.53
CA ASN A 77 -12.07 15.51 -2.55
C ASN A 77 -12.09 15.11 -4.02
N PRO A 78 -10.92 14.85 -4.64
CA PRO A 78 -10.90 14.52 -6.04
C PRO A 78 -11.90 13.41 -6.24
N ILE A 79 -12.88 13.62 -7.11
CA ILE A 79 -13.94 12.64 -7.40
C ILE A 79 -13.22 11.35 -7.69
N LYS A 80 -13.28 10.41 -6.73
CA LYS A 80 -12.61 9.12 -6.90
C LYS A 80 -13.32 8.43 -8.06
N PRO A 81 -12.60 8.00 -9.08
CA PRO A 81 -13.22 7.30 -10.18
C PRO A 81 -13.96 6.09 -9.63
N GLN A 82 -15.25 5.97 -9.97
CA GLN A 82 -16.06 4.82 -9.60
C GLN A 82 -16.00 3.82 -10.75
N TYR A 83 -15.47 2.64 -10.45
CA TYR A 83 -15.44 1.53 -11.40
C TYR A 83 -16.57 0.54 -11.08
N ASN A 84 -17.24 0.06 -12.11
CA ASN A 84 -18.22 -1.01 -12.05
C ASN A 84 -17.85 -2.10 -13.06
N ILE A 85 -18.64 -3.17 -13.13
CA ILE A 85 -18.37 -4.29 -14.01
C ILE A 85 -18.26 -3.90 -15.49
N ASN A 86 -18.92 -2.83 -15.91
CA ASN A 86 -18.93 -2.35 -17.29
C ASN A 86 -17.87 -1.27 -17.58
N SER A 87 -17.11 -0.83 -16.56
CA SER A 87 -16.06 0.16 -16.77
C SER A 87 -14.93 -0.41 -17.63
N PRO A 88 -14.46 0.32 -18.67
CA PRO A 88 -13.33 -0.12 -19.48
C PRO A 88 -12.09 -0.33 -18.63
N TYR A 89 -11.38 -1.43 -18.82
CA TYR A 89 -10.16 -1.76 -18.12
C TYR A 89 -9.03 -2.09 -19.10
N ASP A 90 -7.79 -1.96 -18.65
CA ASP A 90 -6.60 -2.20 -19.49
C ASP A 90 -6.11 -3.66 -19.41
N ALA A 91 -6.37 -4.34 -18.30
CA ALA A 91 -6.05 -5.75 -18.12
C ALA A 91 -6.96 -6.36 -17.04
N GLU A 92 -7.23 -7.65 -17.18
CA GLU A 92 -7.93 -8.46 -16.18
C GLU A 92 -7.09 -9.70 -15.87
N TYR A 93 -6.98 -10.00 -14.59
CA TYR A 93 -6.24 -11.14 -14.06
C TYR A 93 -7.20 -11.99 -13.25
N THR A 94 -7.43 -13.22 -13.69
CA THR A 94 -8.39 -14.14 -13.07
C THR A 94 -7.66 -15.13 -12.17
N TYR A 95 -8.08 -15.17 -10.93
CA TYR A 95 -7.59 -16.11 -9.91
C TYR A 95 -8.60 -17.24 -9.76
N THR A 96 -8.13 -18.47 -9.85
CA THR A 96 -8.95 -19.67 -9.79
C THR A 96 -8.53 -20.57 -8.64
N ASN A 97 -9.42 -21.47 -8.22
CA ASN A 97 -9.07 -22.61 -7.37
C ASN A 97 -8.39 -23.72 -8.16
N ALA A 98 -8.14 -24.87 -7.50
CA ALA A 98 -7.52 -26.05 -8.12
C ALA A 98 -8.35 -26.62 -9.28
N ASP A 99 -9.66 -26.50 -9.22
CA ASP A 99 -10.61 -27.03 -10.21
C ASP A 99 -10.85 -26.05 -11.37
N GLY A 100 -10.21 -24.88 -11.34
CA GLY A 100 -10.34 -23.85 -12.37
C GLY A 100 -11.54 -22.91 -12.16
N GLU A 101 -12.28 -23.03 -11.07
CA GLU A 101 -13.37 -22.11 -10.75
C GLU A 101 -12.85 -20.74 -10.33
N VAL A 102 -13.48 -19.68 -10.82
CA VAL A 102 -13.06 -18.30 -10.57
C VAL A 102 -13.35 -17.91 -9.11
N LEU A 103 -12.31 -17.52 -8.40
CA LEU A 103 -12.39 -16.99 -7.04
C LEU A 103 -12.51 -15.48 -7.03
N VAL A 104 -11.69 -14.80 -7.85
CA VAL A 104 -11.66 -13.35 -7.97
C VAL A 104 -11.02 -12.95 -9.28
N SER A 105 -11.52 -11.90 -9.92
CA SER A 105 -10.85 -11.22 -11.02
C SER A 105 -10.33 -9.87 -10.54
N VAL A 106 -9.10 -9.53 -10.91
CA VAL A 106 -8.50 -8.23 -10.61
C VAL A 106 -8.37 -7.44 -11.91
N ARG A 107 -9.08 -6.32 -11.99
CA ARG A 107 -8.99 -5.43 -13.14
C ARG A 107 -8.04 -4.28 -12.88
N ARG A 108 -7.20 -3.99 -13.86
CA ARG A 108 -6.28 -2.87 -13.86
C ARG A 108 -6.84 -1.73 -14.70
N TYR A 109 -6.81 -0.54 -14.15
CA TYR A 109 -7.22 0.70 -14.80
C TYR A 109 -6.05 1.69 -14.84
N ASN A 110 -5.75 2.26 -16.00
CA ASN A 110 -4.90 3.43 -16.10
C ASN A 110 -5.77 4.66 -15.78
N VAL A 111 -5.52 5.31 -14.65
CA VAL A 111 -6.34 6.42 -14.17
C VAL A 111 -6.17 7.62 -15.08
N LYS A 112 -7.29 8.15 -15.57
CA LYS A 112 -7.34 9.34 -16.43
C LYS A 112 -8.12 10.45 -15.76
N ASP A 113 -7.80 11.69 -16.10
CA ASP A 113 -8.60 12.86 -15.74
C ASP A 113 -9.90 12.93 -16.57
N ILE A 114 -10.72 13.94 -16.28
CA ILE A 114 -11.99 14.17 -17.01
C ILE A 114 -11.79 14.52 -18.51
N ALA A 115 -10.60 14.97 -18.89
CA ALA A 115 -10.22 15.24 -20.28
C ALA A 115 -9.62 14.01 -20.98
N GLY A 116 -9.48 12.87 -20.26
CA GLY A 116 -8.94 11.63 -20.80
C GLY A 116 -7.42 11.52 -20.74
N ASN A 117 -6.71 12.49 -20.15
CA ASN A 117 -5.27 12.44 -20.02
C ASN A 117 -4.83 11.51 -18.89
N PRO A 118 -3.71 10.79 -19.01
CA PRO A 118 -3.19 9.95 -17.95
C PRO A 118 -2.84 10.78 -16.71
N MET A 119 -3.42 10.44 -15.58
CA MET A 119 -2.98 10.98 -14.30
C MET A 119 -1.63 10.36 -13.91
N LEU A 120 -0.75 11.18 -13.32
CA LEU A 120 0.55 10.72 -12.87
C LEU A 120 0.54 10.48 -11.35
N ASN A 121 1.33 9.53 -10.90
CA ASN A 121 1.62 9.32 -9.48
C ASN A 121 2.73 10.28 -9.01
N THR A 122 3.05 10.24 -7.72
CA THR A 122 4.11 11.09 -7.10
C THR A 122 5.52 10.88 -7.70
N LYS A 123 5.72 9.81 -8.47
CA LYS A 123 6.99 9.50 -9.16
C LYS A 123 6.94 9.89 -10.65
N GLY A 124 5.94 10.63 -11.10
CA GLY A 124 5.76 11.03 -12.50
C GLY A 124 5.38 9.90 -13.46
N LYS A 125 4.98 8.73 -12.95
CA LYS A 125 4.55 7.58 -13.78
C LYS A 125 3.02 7.53 -13.86
N PRO A 126 2.44 6.99 -14.95
CA PRO A 126 1.00 6.81 -15.06
C PRO A 126 0.43 6.10 -13.84
N LYS A 127 -0.57 6.72 -13.22
CA LYS A 127 -1.28 6.17 -12.06
C LYS A 127 -2.11 4.98 -12.50
N LYS A 128 -2.01 3.89 -11.73
CA LYS A 128 -2.77 2.66 -11.94
C LYS A 128 -3.62 2.38 -10.73
N GLU A 129 -4.80 1.87 -10.94
CA GLU A 129 -5.66 1.31 -9.91
C GLU A 129 -6.02 -0.13 -10.22
N PHE A 130 -6.10 -0.94 -9.17
CA PHE A 130 -6.48 -2.34 -9.25
C PHE A 130 -7.75 -2.55 -8.43
N ARG A 131 -8.73 -3.21 -9.01
CA ARG A 131 -10.02 -3.44 -8.38
C ARG A 131 -10.36 -4.92 -8.45
N PRO A 132 -10.61 -5.57 -7.30
CA PRO A 132 -11.10 -6.94 -7.28
C PRO A 132 -12.59 -7.00 -7.60
N PHE A 133 -12.97 -8.04 -8.33
CA PHE A 133 -14.35 -8.39 -8.66
C PHE A 133 -14.60 -9.84 -8.28
N VAL A 134 -15.68 -10.10 -7.55
CA VAL A 134 -16.17 -11.45 -7.24
C VAL A 134 -17.63 -11.51 -7.68
N ASP A 135 -18.01 -12.56 -8.38
CA ASP A 135 -19.35 -12.77 -8.92
C ASP A 135 -19.90 -11.55 -9.70
N GLY A 136 -19.02 -10.88 -10.46
CA GLY A 136 -19.37 -9.70 -11.23
C GLY A 136 -19.58 -8.42 -10.42
N SER A 137 -19.39 -8.44 -9.11
CA SER A 137 -19.50 -7.28 -8.23
C SER A 137 -18.14 -6.70 -7.90
N ALA A 138 -18.00 -5.36 -7.98
CA ALA A 138 -16.78 -4.67 -7.60
C ALA A 138 -16.66 -4.59 -6.07
N TYR A 139 -15.46 -4.89 -5.56
CA TYR A 139 -15.14 -4.79 -4.15
C TYR A 139 -14.23 -3.60 -3.88
N SER A 140 -14.43 -2.95 -2.73
CA SER A 140 -13.55 -1.87 -2.28
C SER A 140 -12.24 -2.36 -1.69
N LYS A 141 -12.18 -3.63 -1.29
CA LYS A 141 -11.01 -4.29 -0.68
C LYS A 141 -10.71 -5.61 -1.36
N PHE A 142 -9.44 -6.01 -1.31
CA PHE A 142 -9.05 -7.37 -1.65
C PHE A 142 -9.59 -8.34 -0.59
N PRO A 143 -9.90 -9.60 -0.97
CA PRO A 143 -10.33 -10.60 -0.01
C PRO A 143 -9.25 -10.86 1.04
N ASP A 144 -9.67 -11.18 2.28
CA ASP A 144 -8.74 -11.47 3.39
C ASP A 144 -7.90 -12.72 3.10
N VAL A 145 -8.52 -13.74 2.51
CA VAL A 145 -7.81 -14.91 1.98
C VAL A 145 -7.41 -14.61 0.54
N ARG A 146 -6.11 -14.52 0.30
CA ARG A 146 -5.55 -14.14 -0.99
C ARG A 146 -5.08 -15.36 -1.75
N PRO A 147 -5.79 -15.76 -2.82
CA PRO A 147 -5.35 -16.88 -3.64
C PRO A 147 -4.05 -16.54 -4.36
N LEU A 148 -3.29 -17.58 -4.70
CA LEU A 148 -2.18 -17.48 -5.62
C LEU A 148 -2.70 -17.38 -7.06
N TYR A 149 -1.96 -16.67 -7.90
CA TYR A 149 -2.23 -16.64 -9.33
C TYR A 149 -1.85 -17.97 -9.97
N ASN A 150 -2.68 -18.46 -10.92
CA ASN A 150 -2.37 -19.63 -11.74
C ASN A 150 -2.26 -20.95 -10.94
N ILE A 151 -3.12 -21.17 -9.95
CA ILE A 151 -3.11 -22.40 -9.09
C ILE A 151 -3.13 -23.70 -9.90
N PRO A 152 -3.96 -23.90 -10.94
CA PRO A 152 -3.98 -25.18 -11.66
C PRO A 152 -2.62 -25.56 -12.23
N ASN A 153 -1.89 -24.62 -12.82
CA ASN A 153 -0.56 -24.91 -13.37
C ASN A 153 0.51 -25.08 -12.28
N ILE A 154 0.37 -24.39 -11.15
CA ILE A 154 1.24 -24.59 -9.99
C ILE A 154 1.18 -26.04 -9.52
N LEU A 155 -0.03 -26.58 -9.37
CA LEU A 155 -0.25 -27.94 -8.89
C LEU A 155 0.26 -29.02 -9.89
N ALA A 156 0.32 -28.69 -11.16
CA ALA A 156 0.81 -29.56 -12.22
C ALA A 156 2.34 -29.47 -12.44
N SER A 157 3.05 -28.58 -11.71
CA SER A 157 4.43 -28.26 -11.98
C SER A 157 5.35 -28.63 -10.83
N GLU A 158 6.53 -29.16 -11.14
CA GLU A 158 7.58 -29.44 -10.15
C GLU A 158 8.34 -28.17 -9.71
N ARG A 159 8.32 -27.13 -10.54
CA ARG A 159 9.05 -25.88 -10.29
C ARG A 159 8.16 -24.70 -10.57
N VAL A 160 8.13 -23.75 -9.65
CA VAL A 160 7.32 -22.54 -9.73
C VAL A 160 8.19 -21.33 -9.48
N ILE A 161 8.05 -20.32 -10.32
CA ILE A 161 8.74 -19.01 -10.18
C ILE A 161 7.77 -18.04 -9.50
N TRP A 162 8.20 -17.46 -8.38
CA TRP A 162 7.45 -16.43 -7.69
C TRP A 162 7.88 -15.05 -8.17
N VAL A 163 6.91 -14.22 -8.61
CA VAL A 163 7.16 -12.87 -9.12
C VAL A 163 6.32 -11.81 -8.40
N GLU A 164 6.63 -10.56 -8.63
CA GLU A 164 5.99 -9.43 -7.94
C GLU A 164 4.50 -9.24 -8.29
N GLY A 165 4.09 -9.59 -9.52
CA GLY A 165 2.72 -9.35 -9.96
C GLY A 165 2.34 -10.10 -11.23
N GLU A 166 1.05 -10.06 -11.54
CA GLU A 166 0.38 -10.89 -12.55
C GLU A 166 1.00 -10.71 -13.95
N LYS A 167 1.32 -9.47 -14.34
CA LYS A 167 1.94 -9.19 -15.64
C LYS A 167 3.27 -9.92 -15.83
N CYS A 168 4.07 -10.01 -14.76
CA CYS A 168 5.34 -10.72 -14.80
C CYS A 168 5.11 -12.24 -14.83
N ALA A 169 4.12 -12.72 -14.06
CA ALA A 169 3.72 -14.12 -14.08
C ALA A 169 3.25 -14.54 -15.48
N ASP A 170 2.39 -13.76 -16.12
CA ASP A 170 1.91 -14.02 -17.48
C ASP A 170 3.04 -14.06 -18.49
N ALA A 171 4.00 -13.12 -18.42
CA ALA A 171 5.14 -13.11 -19.33
C ALA A 171 5.98 -14.39 -19.22
N LEU A 172 6.21 -14.88 -18.00
CA LEU A 172 6.92 -16.14 -17.76
C LEU A 172 6.10 -17.36 -18.18
N ASN A 173 4.80 -17.37 -17.89
CA ASN A 173 3.90 -18.45 -18.32
C ASN A 173 3.84 -18.54 -19.85
N HIS A 174 3.80 -17.43 -20.57
CA HIS A 174 3.89 -17.42 -22.04
C HIS A 174 5.26 -17.89 -22.57
N ALA A 175 6.32 -17.71 -21.79
CA ALA A 175 7.65 -18.23 -22.12
C ALA A 175 7.86 -19.70 -21.77
N GLY A 176 6.81 -20.40 -21.30
CA GLY A 176 6.86 -21.84 -20.99
C GLY A 176 7.30 -22.18 -19.57
N TYR A 177 7.42 -21.17 -18.69
CA TYR A 177 7.68 -21.39 -17.26
C TYR A 177 6.36 -21.40 -16.49
N THR A 178 6.32 -22.06 -15.34
CA THR A 178 5.21 -21.91 -14.40
C THR A 178 5.54 -20.81 -13.41
N ALA A 179 4.77 -19.74 -13.45
CA ALA A 179 4.97 -18.59 -12.57
C ALA A 179 3.68 -18.21 -11.84
N THR A 180 3.85 -17.64 -10.65
CA THR A 180 2.78 -17.17 -9.77
C THR A 180 3.15 -15.86 -9.07
N CYS A 181 2.12 -15.22 -8.50
CA CYS A 181 2.25 -14.09 -7.59
C CYS A 181 1.10 -14.09 -6.57
N THR A 182 1.19 -13.25 -5.56
CA THR A 182 0.06 -12.94 -4.68
C THR A 182 -0.80 -11.83 -5.27
N ILE A 183 -2.09 -11.86 -4.98
CA ILE A 183 -3.02 -10.77 -5.31
C ILE A 183 -2.58 -9.49 -4.60
N GLY A 184 -2.47 -8.38 -5.35
CA GLY A 184 -2.04 -7.09 -4.83
C GLY A 184 -0.53 -6.88 -4.78
N GLY A 185 0.29 -7.87 -5.17
CA GLY A 185 1.75 -7.77 -5.26
C GLY A 185 2.48 -7.76 -3.91
N ALA A 186 3.78 -7.45 -3.92
CA ALA A 186 4.67 -7.54 -2.76
C ALA A 186 4.38 -6.55 -1.62
N GLY A 187 3.47 -5.59 -1.81
CA GLY A 187 3.07 -4.60 -0.79
C GLY A 187 1.69 -4.84 -0.18
N ALA A 188 1.11 -6.00 -0.42
CA ALA A 188 -0.25 -6.31 -0.04
C ALA A 188 -0.38 -7.06 1.28
#